data_12c251c0fa6daedc6757b6db72846a4f
#
_entry.id   12c251c0fa6daedc6757b6db72846a4f
#
_cell.length_a   1.000
_cell.length_b   1.000
_cell.length_c   1.000
_cell.angle_alpha   90.00
_cell.angle_beta   90.00
_cell.angle_gamma   90.00
#
_symmetry.space_group_name_H-M   'P 1'
#
loop_
_entity.id
_entity.type
_entity.pdbx_description
1 polymer ?
#
loop_
_entity_poly.entity_id
_entity_poly.type
_entity_poly.pdbx_seq_one_letter_code
_entity_poly.pdbx_strand_id
1 'polypeptide(L)'
;FPGGQGALLQFLAKSIKYPVIAQENGIQGRVTCSFVVNKDGSIVDAEVIRGVDPSLDKEAIRVINTMPKWSPGKQRGKPVRVKYTVPVTFRLQ
;
A
#
# COMPACT_ATOMS: atom_id res chain seq x y z
N PHE A 1 -0.87 -11.54 1.80
CA PHE A 1 -1.01 -11.17 0.39
C PHE A 1 -0.78 -12.38 -0.50
N PRO A 2 -1.60 -12.59 -1.52
CA PRO A 2 -1.40 -13.72 -2.42
C PRO A 2 0.00 -13.68 -3.07
N GLY A 3 0.77 -14.75 -2.89
CA GLY A 3 2.13 -14.83 -3.38
C GLY A 3 3.20 -14.29 -2.44
N GLY A 4 2.81 -13.81 -1.26
CA GLY A 4 3.74 -13.38 -0.23
C GLY A 4 4.26 -11.96 -0.39
N GLN A 5 5.30 -11.62 0.41
CA GLN A 5 5.81 -10.24 0.49
C GLN A 5 6.44 -9.76 -0.81
N GLY A 6 7.14 -10.65 -1.53
CA GLY A 6 7.72 -10.29 -2.83
C GLY A 6 6.66 -9.91 -3.85
N ALA A 7 5.56 -10.67 -3.89
CA ALA A 7 4.45 -10.36 -4.80
C ALA A 7 3.75 -9.06 -4.41
N LEU A 8 3.65 -8.76 -3.12
CA LEU A 8 3.09 -7.50 -2.63
C LEU A 8 3.91 -6.31 -3.15
N LEU A 9 5.22 -6.36 -2.99
CA LEU A 9 6.10 -5.27 -3.44
C LEU A 9 6.03 -5.10 -4.96
N GLN A 10 5.98 -6.20 -5.71
CA GLN A 10 5.81 -6.14 -7.16
C GLN A 10 4.46 -5.55 -7.55
N PHE A 11 3.39 -5.94 -6.85
CA PHE A 11 2.07 -5.39 -7.11
C PHE A 11 2.06 -3.88 -6.93
N LEU A 12 2.61 -3.41 -5.82
CA LEU A 12 2.69 -1.98 -5.54
C LEU A 12 3.49 -1.25 -6.63
N ALA A 13 4.65 -1.78 -7.00
CA ALA A 13 5.50 -1.17 -8.01
C ALA A 13 4.83 -1.08 -9.38
N LYS A 14 4.04 -2.10 -9.76
CA LYS A 14 3.36 -2.14 -11.07
C LYS A 14 2.08 -1.32 -11.09
N SER A 15 1.44 -1.14 -9.95
CA SER A 15 0.12 -0.52 -9.87
C SER A 15 0.18 0.99 -9.69
N ILE A 16 1.30 1.53 -9.24
CA ILE A 16 1.44 2.97 -9.06
C ILE A 16 1.44 3.68 -10.41
N LYS A 17 0.69 4.78 -10.46
CA LYS A 17 0.74 5.72 -11.58
C LYS A 17 1.37 7.00 -11.05
N TYR A 18 2.53 7.34 -11.58
CA TYR A 18 3.24 8.51 -11.10
C TYR A 18 2.42 9.76 -11.40
N PRO A 19 2.01 10.53 -10.37
CA PRO A 19 1.23 11.75 -10.62
C PRO A 19 2.00 12.72 -11.50
N VAL A 20 1.33 13.29 -12.51
CA VAL A 20 1.97 14.19 -13.46
C VAL A 20 2.59 15.39 -12.76
N ILE A 21 1.87 15.97 -11.80
CA ILE A 21 2.39 17.13 -11.07
C ILE A 21 3.67 16.82 -10.31
N ALA A 22 3.76 15.60 -9.76
CA ALA A 22 4.97 15.18 -9.06
C ALA A 22 6.13 14.97 -10.03
N GLN A 23 5.86 14.39 -11.22
CA GLN A 23 6.87 14.25 -12.26
C GLN A 23 7.41 15.60 -12.70
N GLU A 24 6.50 16.54 -12.95
CA GLU A 24 6.88 17.87 -13.42
C GLU A 24 7.73 18.64 -12.41
N ASN A 25 7.52 18.37 -11.13
CA ASN A 25 8.25 19.06 -10.06
C ASN A 25 9.40 18.22 -9.49
N GLY A 26 9.71 17.09 -10.10
CA GLY A 26 10.83 16.27 -9.66
C GLY A 26 10.64 15.66 -8.28
N ILE A 27 9.40 15.45 -7.86
CA ILE A 27 9.11 14.95 -6.51
C ILE A 27 9.19 13.43 -6.50
N GLN A 28 9.99 12.88 -5.61
CA GLN A 28 10.12 11.45 -5.41
C GLN A 28 10.32 11.16 -3.94
N GLY A 29 10.15 9.90 -3.55
CA GLY A 29 10.34 9.49 -2.17
C GLY A 29 9.51 8.28 -1.81
N ARG A 30 9.53 7.94 -0.53
CA ARG A 30 8.84 6.78 0.00
C ARG A 30 7.69 7.23 0.89
N VAL A 31 6.48 6.81 0.54
CA VAL A 31 5.30 7.06 1.35
C VAL A 31 5.07 5.83 2.22
N THR A 32 5.11 5.99 3.54
CA THR A 32 4.85 4.90 4.45
C THR A 32 3.37 4.90 4.81
N CYS A 33 2.70 3.79 4.52
CA CYS A 33 1.26 3.66 4.73
C CYS A 33 0.96 2.50 5.67
N SER A 34 -0.17 2.59 6.36
CA SER A 34 -0.70 1.47 7.11
C SER A 34 -2.10 1.13 6.60
N PHE A 35 -2.50 -0.10 6.79
CA PHE A 35 -3.85 -0.57 6.49
C PHE A 35 -4.14 -1.78 7.34
N VAL A 36 -5.41 -2.15 7.41
CA VAL A 36 -5.87 -3.30 8.18
C VAL A 36 -6.39 -4.36 7.23
N VAL A 37 -5.96 -5.60 7.44
CA VAL A 37 -6.54 -6.76 6.76
C VAL A 37 -7.60 -7.33 7.70
N ASN A 38 -8.85 -7.26 7.26
CA ASN A 38 -9.98 -7.76 8.02
C ASN A 38 -10.00 -9.29 8.06
N LYS A 39 -10.89 -9.83 8.89
CA LYS A 39 -11.07 -11.28 9.03
C LYS A 39 -11.41 -11.98 7.71
N ASP A 40 -12.08 -11.26 6.80
CA ASP A 40 -12.44 -11.78 5.48
C ASP A 40 -11.37 -11.52 4.42
N GLY A 41 -10.23 -10.94 4.80
CA GLY A 41 -9.15 -10.62 3.87
C GLY A 41 -9.28 -9.27 3.18
N SER A 42 -10.35 -8.53 3.44
CA SER A 42 -10.53 -7.21 2.83
C SER A 42 -9.60 -6.17 3.45
N ILE A 43 -9.24 -5.17 2.64
CA ILE A 43 -8.36 -4.08 3.07
C ILE A 43 -9.21 -2.90 3.52
N VAL A 44 -8.96 -2.42 4.74
CA VAL A 44 -9.67 -1.27 5.31
C VAL A 44 -8.69 -0.34 6.02
N ASP A 45 -9.16 0.85 6.35
CA ASP A 45 -8.42 1.84 7.17
C ASP A 45 -7.02 2.14 6.62
N ALA A 46 -6.90 2.28 5.30
CA ALA A 46 -5.66 2.70 4.67
C ALA A 46 -5.37 4.16 5.01
N GLU A 47 -4.16 4.43 5.52
CA GLU A 47 -3.77 5.79 5.87
C GLU A 47 -2.26 6.00 5.68
N VAL A 48 -1.86 7.25 5.52
CA VAL A 48 -0.45 7.61 5.39
C VAL A 48 0.11 7.89 6.79
N ILE A 49 1.16 7.16 7.15
CA ILE A 49 1.87 7.38 8.41
C ILE A 49 2.95 8.44 8.22
N ARG A 50 3.70 8.33 7.12
CA ARG A 50 4.73 9.30 6.79
C ARG A 50 4.63 9.61 5.30
N GLY A 51 4.24 10.85 4.98
CA GLY A 51 4.07 11.30 3.62
C GLY A 51 5.30 11.99 3.07
N VAL A 52 5.25 12.26 1.76
CA VAL A 52 6.27 13.00 1.03
C VAL A 52 5.66 14.26 0.44
N ASP A 53 4.57 14.08 -0.27
CA ASP A 53 3.87 15.14 -1.00
C ASP A 53 2.42 14.71 -1.18
N PRO A 54 1.45 15.64 -1.11
CA PRO A 54 0.03 15.26 -1.21
C PRO A 54 -0.31 14.42 -2.45
N SER A 55 0.31 14.69 -3.60
CA SER A 55 0.05 13.95 -4.83
C SER A 55 0.51 12.49 -4.70
N LEU A 56 1.71 12.27 -4.14
CA LEU A 56 2.24 10.93 -3.94
C LEU A 56 1.47 10.20 -2.86
N ASP A 57 1.12 10.89 -1.79
CA ASP A 57 0.39 10.31 -0.66
C ASP A 57 -0.97 9.79 -1.10
N LYS A 58 -1.69 10.58 -1.90
CA LYS A 58 -2.99 10.19 -2.44
C LYS A 58 -2.89 8.97 -3.34
N GLU A 59 -1.88 8.95 -4.20
CA GLU A 59 -1.67 7.81 -5.10
C GLU A 59 -1.33 6.53 -4.33
N ALA A 60 -0.52 6.64 -3.28
CA ALA A 60 -0.18 5.49 -2.45
C ALA A 60 -1.42 4.86 -1.83
N ILE A 61 -2.33 5.67 -1.30
CA ILE A 61 -3.59 5.17 -0.72
C ILE A 61 -4.45 4.52 -1.80
N ARG A 62 -4.53 5.14 -3.00
CA ARG A 62 -5.30 4.57 -4.10
C ARG A 62 -4.83 3.16 -4.44
N VAL A 63 -3.51 2.97 -4.55
CA VAL A 63 -2.93 1.67 -4.88
C VAL A 63 -3.22 0.64 -3.79
N ILE A 64 -3.09 1.02 -2.53
CA ILE A 64 -3.38 0.12 -1.41
C ILE A 64 -4.84 -0.35 -1.49
N ASN A 65 -5.76 0.55 -1.80
CA ASN A 65 -7.18 0.22 -1.88
C ASN A 65 -7.53 -0.66 -3.10
N THR A 66 -6.61 -0.82 -4.06
CA THR A 66 -6.82 -1.70 -5.21
C THR A 66 -6.27 -3.10 -5.01
N MET A 67 -5.64 -3.38 -3.87
CA MET A 67 -5.09 -4.70 -3.61
C MET A 67 -6.19 -5.77 -3.56
N PRO A 68 -5.90 -6.99 -4.05
CA PRO A 68 -6.83 -8.09 -3.92
C PRO A 68 -6.97 -8.53 -2.46
N LYS A 69 -7.96 -9.35 -2.18
CA LYS A 69 -8.14 -9.87 -0.82
C LYS A 69 -6.89 -10.63 -0.37
N TRP A 70 -6.53 -10.43 0.87
CA TRP A 70 -5.43 -11.11 1.52
C TRP A 70 -5.93 -12.39 2.18
N SER A 71 -5.00 -13.32 2.43
CA SER A 71 -5.26 -14.37 3.41
C SER A 71 -5.21 -13.72 4.78
N PRO A 72 -6.30 -13.76 5.56
CA PRO A 72 -6.31 -13.09 6.86
C PRO A 72 -5.35 -13.76 7.83
N GLY A 73 -4.84 -12.98 8.78
CA GLY A 73 -4.06 -13.52 9.88
C GLY A 73 -4.90 -14.49 10.70
N LYS A 74 -4.24 -15.43 11.36
CA LYS A 74 -4.93 -16.41 12.19
C LYS A 74 -4.32 -16.46 13.57
N GLN A 75 -5.18 -16.61 14.57
CA GLN A 75 -4.77 -16.85 15.94
C GLN A 75 -5.58 -18.01 16.47
N ARG A 76 -4.90 -19.07 16.90
CA ARG A 76 -5.55 -20.31 17.35
C ARG A 76 -6.52 -20.88 16.30
N GLY A 77 -6.12 -20.79 15.01
CA GLY A 77 -6.92 -21.29 13.90
C GLY A 77 -8.08 -20.41 13.50
N LYS A 78 -8.28 -19.25 14.13
CA LYS A 78 -9.37 -18.32 13.80
C LYS A 78 -8.84 -17.08 13.10
N PRO A 79 -9.55 -16.57 12.08
CA PRO A 79 -9.16 -15.33 11.42
C PRO A 79 -9.19 -14.15 12.38
N VAL A 80 -8.20 -13.26 12.28
CA VAL A 80 -8.12 -12.05 13.08
C VAL A 80 -7.78 -10.86 12.20
N ARG A 81 -8.13 -9.65 12.67
CA ARG A 81 -7.72 -8.41 12.01
C ARG A 81 -6.25 -8.15 12.32
N VAL A 82 -5.50 -7.75 11.31
CA VAL A 82 -4.07 -7.44 11.47
C VAL A 82 -3.76 -6.13 10.78
N LYS A 83 -3.03 -5.26 11.46
CA LYS A 83 -2.56 -4.00 10.88
C LYS A 83 -1.17 -4.21 10.30
N TYR A 84 -1.01 -3.75 9.06
CA TYR A 84 0.27 -3.80 8.35
C TYR A 84 0.77 -2.41 8.01
N THR A 85 2.08 -2.26 7.91
CA THR A 85 2.73 -1.04 7.46
C THR A 85 3.60 -1.39 6.26
N VAL A 86 3.45 -0.63 5.17
CA VAL A 86 4.20 -0.89 3.94
C VAL A 86 4.73 0.42 3.36
N PRO A 87 5.90 0.37 2.69
CA PRO A 87 6.41 1.51 1.94
C PRO A 87 5.88 1.47 0.50
N VAL A 88 5.51 2.63 -0.01
CA VAL A 88 5.20 2.81 -1.44
C VAL A 88 6.25 3.76 -1.99
N THR A 89 7.14 3.25 -2.82
CA THR A 89 8.29 4.00 -3.30
C THR A 89 8.00 4.61 -4.66
N PHE A 90 8.21 5.93 -4.76
CA PHE A 90 8.09 6.68 -6.01
C PHE A 90 9.47 7.15 -6.41
N ARG A 91 9.92 6.70 -7.57
CA ARG A 91 11.25 7.01 -8.06
C ARG A 91 11.18 7.48 -9.51
N LEU A 92 11.78 8.62 -9.76
CA LEU A 92 11.92 9.16 -11.11
C LEU A 92 13.12 8.50 -11.79
N GLN A 93 13.01 8.30 -13.09
CA GLN A 93 14.11 7.75 -13.89
C GLN A 93 14.94 8.86 -14.52
#